data_53a4df50d13f256cccd0ddd216fa24df
#
_entry.id   53a4df50d13f256cccd0ddd216fa24df
#
_cell.length_a   1.000
_cell.length_b   1.000
_cell.length_c   1.000
_cell.angle_alpha   90.00
_cell.angle_beta   90.00
_cell.angle_gamma   90.00
#
_symmetry.space_group_name_H-M   'P 1'
#
loop_
_entity.id
_entity.type
_entity.pdbx_description
1 polymer ?
#
loop_
_entity_poly.entity_id
_entity_poly.type
_entity_poly.pdbx_seq_one_letter_code
_entity_poly.pdbx_strand_id
1 'polypeptide(L)'
;MYKRQVLHGKKLCGILTESSLLPDGSAAWLVVGIGVNVGQASFPPDIADMATSLALQELDVSPDALADAILAQLTAMRTVLTDPVEWLAEYRRRCVNLGRPVRVLRGNTVRQATALAIDEQFGLTVQYENGETETVRSGEVSVRGLYGYIE
;
A
#
# COMPACT_ATOMS: atom_id res chain seq x y z
N MET A 1 2.04 -1.86 -8.61
CA MET A 1 2.08 -0.87 -7.50
C MET A 1 2.53 -1.58 -6.23
N TYR A 2 3.62 -1.14 -5.61
CA TYR A 2 4.05 -1.71 -4.34
C TYR A 2 3.15 -1.16 -3.24
N LYS A 3 2.29 -2.01 -2.68
CA LYS A 3 1.53 -1.67 -1.49
C LYS A 3 2.47 -1.72 -0.29
N ARG A 4 2.48 -0.68 0.53
CA ARG A 4 3.36 -0.55 1.68
C ARG A 4 2.53 -0.30 2.91
N GLN A 5 2.75 -1.11 3.94
CA GLN A 5 2.16 -0.90 5.26
C GLN A 5 3.16 -0.14 6.11
N VAL A 6 2.67 0.85 6.84
CA VAL A 6 3.49 1.69 7.71
C VAL A 6 3.09 1.53 9.17
N LEU A 7 4.08 1.61 10.05
CA LEU A 7 3.92 1.66 11.49
C LEU A 7 4.74 2.84 12.01
N HIS A 8 4.10 3.76 12.73
CA HIS A 8 4.71 5.00 13.22
C HIS A 8 5.47 5.76 12.12
N GLY A 9 4.85 5.89 10.92
CA GLY A 9 5.41 6.61 9.80
C GLY A 9 6.49 5.89 8.99
N LYS A 10 6.97 4.73 9.43
CA LYS A 10 8.02 3.96 8.76
C LYS A 10 7.47 2.69 8.13
N LYS A 11 8.04 2.28 7.00
CA LYS A 11 7.66 1.06 6.30
C LYS A 11 7.93 -0.18 7.14
N LEU A 12 6.86 -0.91 7.49
CA LEU A 12 6.92 -2.19 8.18
C LEU A 12 6.81 -3.37 7.20
N CYS A 13 5.95 -3.24 6.18
CA CYS A 13 5.61 -4.34 5.30
C CYS A 13 5.54 -3.89 3.84
N GLY A 14 5.87 -4.80 2.93
CA GLY A 14 5.64 -4.67 1.50
C GLY A 14 4.70 -5.75 1.00
N ILE A 15 3.77 -5.38 0.10
CA ILE A 15 2.86 -6.32 -0.56
C ILE A 15 3.10 -6.23 -2.06
N LEU A 16 3.38 -7.36 -2.68
CA LEU A 16 3.49 -7.51 -4.13
C LEU A 16 2.37 -8.42 -4.61
N THR A 17 1.66 -8.00 -5.64
CA THR A 17 0.62 -8.80 -6.28
C THR A 17 0.99 -9.05 -7.72
N GLU A 18 0.97 -10.30 -8.13
CA GLU A 18 1.15 -10.76 -9.51
C GLU A 18 -0.10 -11.49 -9.97
N SER A 19 -0.48 -11.33 -11.23
CA SER A 19 -1.68 -11.94 -11.79
C SER A 19 -1.50 -12.29 -13.25
N SER A 20 -2.23 -13.29 -13.73
CA SER A 20 -2.43 -13.55 -15.14
C SER A 20 -3.91 -13.37 -15.48
N LEU A 21 -4.18 -12.81 -16.66
CA LEU A 21 -5.54 -12.59 -17.13
C LEU A 21 -5.87 -13.59 -18.24
N LEU A 22 -7.12 -14.02 -18.26
CA LEU A 22 -7.72 -14.74 -19.37
C LEU A 22 -8.08 -13.78 -20.52
N PRO A 23 -8.35 -14.30 -21.76
CA PRO A 23 -8.71 -13.46 -22.88
C PRO A 23 -9.95 -12.59 -22.67
N ASP A 24 -10.86 -12.98 -21.78
CA ASP A 24 -12.05 -12.22 -21.39
C ASP A 24 -11.78 -11.14 -20.33
N GLY A 25 -10.51 -10.97 -19.89
CA GLY A 25 -10.10 -10.01 -18.88
C GLY A 25 -10.28 -10.47 -17.44
N SER A 26 -10.85 -11.65 -17.21
CA SER A 26 -10.93 -12.23 -15.87
C SER A 26 -9.56 -12.74 -15.38
N ALA A 27 -9.35 -12.80 -14.07
CA ALA A 27 -8.12 -13.32 -13.49
C ALA A 27 -8.06 -14.84 -13.57
N ALA A 28 -7.04 -15.38 -14.26
CA ALA A 28 -6.74 -16.81 -14.25
C ALA A 28 -6.17 -17.23 -12.89
N TRP A 29 -5.27 -16.41 -12.34
CA TRP A 29 -4.71 -16.59 -11.01
C TRP A 29 -4.19 -15.25 -10.45
N LEU A 30 -4.09 -15.20 -9.14
CA LEU A 30 -3.53 -14.08 -8.38
C LEU A 30 -2.60 -14.63 -7.30
N VAL A 31 -1.36 -14.12 -7.26
CA VAL A 31 -0.41 -14.41 -6.19
C VAL A 31 -0.14 -13.14 -5.40
N VAL A 32 -0.22 -13.23 -4.08
CA VAL A 32 0.05 -12.11 -3.18
C VAL A 32 1.24 -12.46 -2.29
N GLY A 33 2.36 -11.78 -2.51
CA GLY A 33 3.54 -11.83 -1.65
C GLY A 33 3.43 -10.77 -0.55
N ILE A 34 3.57 -11.16 0.70
CA ILE A 34 3.54 -10.26 1.86
C ILE A 34 4.86 -10.39 2.62
N GLY A 35 5.68 -9.34 2.62
CA GLY A 35 6.95 -9.30 3.33
C GLY A 35 6.88 -8.35 4.53
N VAL A 36 6.90 -8.90 5.74
CA VAL A 36 6.88 -8.12 6.99
C VAL A 36 8.26 -8.10 7.63
N ASN A 37 8.72 -6.94 8.05
CA ASN A 37 9.95 -6.79 8.83
C ASN A 37 9.63 -7.16 10.28
N VAL A 38 10.02 -8.35 10.73
CA VAL A 38 9.72 -8.84 12.10
C VAL A 38 10.92 -8.61 13.02
N GLY A 39 12.02 -9.32 12.82
CA GLY A 39 13.14 -9.39 13.74
C GLY A 39 14.35 -8.52 13.39
N GLN A 40 14.27 -7.67 12.37
CA GLN A 40 15.40 -6.81 11.98
C GLN A 40 15.75 -5.81 13.10
N ALA A 41 16.98 -5.85 13.60
CA ALA A 41 17.49 -4.93 14.62
C ALA A 41 18.01 -3.60 14.04
N SER A 42 18.27 -3.55 12.73
CA SER A 42 18.74 -2.35 12.04
C SER A 42 18.43 -2.43 10.54
N PHE A 43 18.53 -1.29 9.86
CA PHE A 43 18.42 -1.16 8.42
C PHE A 43 19.64 -0.42 7.85
N PRO A 44 19.98 -0.63 6.56
CA PRO A 44 21.01 0.15 5.89
C PRO A 44 20.77 1.67 6.03
N PRO A 45 21.83 2.50 6.09
CA PRO A 45 21.70 3.94 6.36
C PRO A 45 20.79 4.69 5.39
N ASP A 46 20.72 4.27 4.14
CA ASP A 46 19.91 4.87 3.08
C ASP A 46 18.39 4.66 3.26
N ILE A 47 17.98 3.70 4.09
CA ILE A 47 16.57 3.39 4.37
C ILE A 47 16.22 3.39 5.87
N ALA A 48 17.18 3.59 6.77
CA ALA A 48 16.98 3.49 8.23
C ALA A 48 15.92 4.48 8.75
N ASP A 49 15.80 5.64 8.14
CA ASP A 49 14.78 6.64 8.50
C ASP A 49 13.38 6.31 7.96
N MET A 50 13.31 5.44 6.94
CA MET A 50 12.06 5.11 6.24
C MET A 50 11.54 3.71 6.52
N ALA A 51 12.34 2.84 7.17
CA ALA A 51 11.97 1.45 7.45
C ALA A 51 11.91 1.19 8.95
N THR A 52 11.08 0.24 9.35
CA THR A 52 11.00 -0.28 10.71
C THR A 52 10.71 -1.77 10.71
N SER A 53 10.86 -2.40 11.86
CA SER A 53 10.48 -3.78 12.14
C SER A 53 9.66 -3.84 13.42
N LEU A 54 9.02 -4.98 13.69
CA LEU A 54 8.33 -5.20 14.96
C LEU A 54 9.33 -5.15 16.12
N ALA A 55 10.53 -5.74 15.97
CA ALA A 55 11.59 -5.71 16.98
C ALA A 55 12.04 -4.27 17.31
N LEU A 56 12.23 -3.40 16.33
CA LEU A 56 12.57 -1.99 16.54
C LEU A 56 11.44 -1.17 17.19
N GLN A 57 10.22 -1.68 17.17
CA GLN A 57 9.05 -1.10 17.84
C GLN A 57 8.76 -1.79 19.18
N GLU A 58 9.70 -2.60 19.67
CA GLU A 58 9.58 -3.34 20.94
C GLU A 58 8.35 -4.26 21.00
N LEU A 59 7.93 -4.77 19.83
CA LEU A 59 6.83 -5.71 19.68
C LEU A 59 7.40 -7.11 19.49
N ASP A 60 7.24 -7.95 20.51
CA ASP A 60 7.64 -9.36 20.47
C ASP A 60 6.49 -10.20 19.86
N VAL A 61 6.62 -10.52 18.58
CA VAL A 61 5.63 -11.29 17.84
C VAL A 61 6.31 -12.44 17.12
N SER A 62 5.82 -13.66 17.37
CA SER A 62 6.26 -14.85 16.63
C SER A 62 5.91 -14.72 15.14
N PRO A 63 6.86 -14.97 14.22
CA PRO A 63 6.58 -15.00 12.78
C PRO A 63 5.43 -15.93 12.40
N ASP A 64 5.34 -17.10 13.02
CA ASP A 64 4.27 -18.10 12.75
C ASP A 64 2.91 -17.56 13.21
N ALA A 65 2.82 -17.01 14.41
CA ALA A 65 1.57 -16.41 14.91
C ALA A 65 1.13 -15.21 14.04
N LEU A 66 2.09 -14.42 13.53
CA LEU A 66 1.79 -13.33 12.61
C LEU A 66 1.27 -13.86 11.26
N ALA A 67 1.89 -14.91 10.73
CA ALA A 67 1.46 -15.55 9.49
C ALA A 67 0.04 -16.10 9.62
N ASP A 68 -0.26 -16.79 10.71
CA ASP A 68 -1.60 -17.32 10.99
C ASP A 68 -2.64 -16.21 11.09
N ALA A 69 -2.32 -15.12 11.78
CA ALA A 69 -3.20 -13.96 11.89
C ALA A 69 -3.46 -13.30 10.52
N ILE A 70 -2.44 -13.16 9.67
CA ILE A 70 -2.57 -12.64 8.31
C ILE A 70 -3.47 -13.55 7.47
N LEU A 71 -3.26 -14.87 7.51
CA LEU A 71 -4.06 -15.84 6.77
C LEU A 71 -5.52 -15.83 7.22
N ALA A 72 -5.76 -15.74 8.52
CA ALA A 72 -7.11 -15.62 9.07
C ALA A 72 -7.83 -14.35 8.55
N GLN A 73 -7.14 -13.20 8.54
CA GLN A 73 -7.69 -11.96 8.01
C GLN A 73 -7.94 -12.05 6.49
N LEU A 74 -7.02 -12.59 5.72
CA LEU A 74 -7.21 -12.78 4.27
C LEU A 74 -8.40 -13.69 3.98
N THR A 75 -8.60 -14.75 4.80
CA THR A 75 -9.75 -15.63 4.68
C THR A 75 -11.05 -14.89 4.98
N ALA A 76 -11.08 -14.07 6.04
CA ALA A 76 -12.24 -13.25 6.38
C ALA A 76 -12.55 -12.22 5.28
N MET A 77 -11.53 -11.71 4.60
CA MET A 77 -11.67 -10.75 3.51
C MET A 77 -12.25 -11.34 2.20
N ARG A 78 -12.53 -12.63 2.11
CA ARG A 78 -13.11 -13.23 0.89
C ARG A 78 -14.44 -12.61 0.47
N THR A 79 -15.20 -12.08 1.42
CA THR A 79 -16.45 -11.34 1.17
C THR A 79 -16.22 -10.01 0.42
N VAL A 80 -15.01 -9.45 0.47
CA VAL A 80 -14.62 -8.24 -0.29
C VAL A 80 -14.83 -8.41 -1.80
N LEU A 81 -14.63 -9.63 -2.29
CA LEU A 81 -14.78 -9.92 -3.72
C LEU A 81 -16.23 -9.80 -4.19
N THR A 82 -17.19 -9.88 -3.28
CA THR A 82 -18.63 -9.79 -3.56
C THR A 82 -19.26 -8.48 -3.09
N ASP A 83 -18.71 -7.86 -2.02
CA ASP A 83 -19.16 -6.56 -1.51
C ASP A 83 -17.95 -5.71 -1.06
N PRO A 84 -17.41 -4.87 -1.95
CA PRO A 84 -16.24 -4.05 -1.66
C PRO A 84 -16.54 -2.82 -0.79
N VAL A 85 -17.80 -2.47 -0.54
CA VAL A 85 -18.18 -1.17 0.07
C VAL A 85 -17.65 -1.03 1.49
N GLU A 86 -17.81 -2.06 2.32
CA GLU A 86 -17.32 -2.06 3.70
C GLU A 86 -15.79 -1.89 3.76
N TRP A 87 -15.10 -2.61 2.89
CA TRP A 87 -13.65 -2.56 2.81
C TRP A 87 -13.11 -1.24 2.25
N LEU A 88 -13.88 -0.59 1.38
CA LEU A 88 -13.54 0.73 0.86
C LEU A 88 -13.51 1.78 1.96
N ALA A 89 -14.48 1.75 2.89
CA ALA A 89 -14.49 2.66 4.04
C ALA A 89 -13.26 2.46 4.93
N GLU A 90 -12.93 1.21 5.24
CA GLU A 90 -11.75 0.88 6.03
C GLU A 90 -10.43 1.22 5.31
N TYR A 91 -10.36 0.98 4.00
CA TYR A 91 -9.21 1.37 3.18
C TYR A 91 -8.98 2.88 3.18
N ARG A 92 -10.05 3.68 3.01
CA ARG A 92 -10.00 5.14 3.09
C ARG A 92 -9.49 5.61 4.45
N ARG A 93 -10.00 5.04 5.53
CA ARG A 93 -9.60 5.36 6.90
C ARG A 93 -8.12 5.10 7.17
N ARG A 94 -7.56 4.03 6.59
CA ARG A 94 -6.15 3.63 6.77
C ARG A 94 -5.20 4.19 5.72
N CYS A 95 -5.69 4.85 4.68
CA CYS A 95 -4.84 5.37 3.62
C CYS A 95 -4.05 6.59 4.10
N VAL A 96 -2.79 6.39 4.41
CA VAL A 96 -1.88 7.43 4.96
C VAL A 96 -1.58 8.56 3.97
N ASN A 97 -1.86 8.39 2.69
CA ASN A 97 -1.58 9.39 1.66
C ASN A 97 -2.67 10.47 1.55
N LEU A 98 -3.90 10.20 2.03
CA LEU A 98 -5.01 11.15 1.86
C LEU A 98 -4.73 12.48 2.57
N GLY A 99 -5.02 13.58 1.87
CA GLY A 99 -4.77 14.94 2.32
C GLY A 99 -3.30 15.36 2.27
N ARG A 100 -2.40 14.53 1.72
CA ARG A 100 -0.96 14.76 1.76
C ARG A 100 -0.34 14.95 0.37
N PRO A 101 0.81 15.66 0.30
CA PRO A 101 1.61 15.73 -0.91
C PRO A 101 2.13 14.34 -1.31
N VAL A 102 2.05 14.04 -2.60
CA VAL A 102 2.51 12.79 -3.19
C VAL A 102 3.26 13.04 -4.50
N ARG A 103 4.08 12.09 -4.89
CA ARG A 103 4.70 12.04 -6.22
C ARG A 103 4.02 10.96 -7.05
N VAL A 104 3.51 11.33 -8.19
CA VAL A 104 2.95 10.42 -9.19
C VAL A 104 4.05 10.12 -10.21
N LEU A 105 4.45 8.85 -10.29
CA LEU A 105 5.50 8.39 -11.19
C LEU A 105 4.87 7.62 -12.34
N ARG A 106 5.10 8.05 -13.59
CA ARG A 106 4.62 7.38 -14.81
C ARG A 106 5.79 7.24 -15.78
N GLY A 107 6.29 6.03 -15.94
CA GLY A 107 7.55 5.81 -16.66
C GLY A 107 8.67 6.62 -16.03
N ASN A 108 9.30 7.49 -16.82
CA ASN A 108 10.38 8.39 -16.36
C ASN A 108 9.87 9.75 -15.87
N THR A 109 8.56 9.99 -15.90
CA THR A 109 7.99 11.28 -15.48
C THR A 109 7.59 11.22 -14.01
N VAL A 110 7.95 12.26 -13.26
CA VAL A 110 7.55 12.47 -11.87
C VAL A 110 6.79 13.80 -11.77
N ARG A 111 5.55 13.76 -11.28
CA ARG A 111 4.74 14.95 -11.04
C ARG A 111 4.37 15.03 -9.55
N GLN A 112 4.43 16.23 -8.98
CA GLN A 112 3.93 16.50 -7.64
C GLN A 112 2.41 16.70 -7.69
N ALA A 113 1.71 16.18 -6.67
CA ALA A 113 0.27 16.30 -6.54
C ALA A 113 -0.15 16.17 -5.07
N THR A 114 -1.38 16.52 -4.77
CA THR A 114 -2.02 16.23 -3.48
C THR A 114 -2.99 15.06 -3.64
N ALA A 115 -2.90 14.06 -2.76
CA ALA A 115 -3.84 12.94 -2.74
C ALA A 115 -5.17 13.39 -2.10
N LEU A 116 -6.26 13.39 -2.87
CA LEU A 116 -7.55 13.93 -2.43
C LEU A 116 -8.48 12.85 -1.88
N ALA A 117 -8.69 11.77 -2.62
CA ALA A 117 -9.71 10.77 -2.31
C ALA A 117 -9.35 9.39 -2.87
N ILE A 118 -10.04 8.37 -2.36
CA ILE A 118 -10.10 7.03 -2.98
C ILE A 118 -11.51 6.87 -3.57
N ASP A 119 -11.58 6.55 -4.85
CA ASP A 119 -12.85 6.30 -5.55
C ASP A 119 -13.45 4.91 -5.20
N GLU A 120 -14.63 4.61 -5.75
CA GLU A 120 -15.34 3.36 -5.50
C GLU A 120 -14.65 2.11 -6.09
N GLN A 121 -13.69 2.31 -6.98
CA GLN A 121 -12.89 1.25 -7.59
C GLN A 121 -11.46 1.23 -7.02
N PHE A 122 -11.25 1.79 -5.81
CA PHE A 122 -9.96 1.89 -5.11
C PHE A 122 -8.89 2.69 -5.89
N GLY A 123 -9.27 3.53 -6.85
CA GLY A 123 -8.38 4.48 -7.51
C GLY A 123 -8.08 5.67 -6.60
N LEU A 124 -6.83 6.17 -6.64
CA LEU A 124 -6.43 7.37 -5.90
C LEU A 124 -6.64 8.60 -6.76
N THR A 125 -7.55 9.48 -6.35
CA THR A 125 -7.72 10.80 -6.98
C THR A 125 -6.65 11.74 -6.44
N VAL A 126 -5.89 12.34 -7.36
CA VAL A 126 -4.85 13.31 -7.05
C VAL A 126 -5.13 14.64 -7.75
N GLN A 127 -4.68 15.74 -7.18
CA GLN A 127 -4.70 17.07 -7.78
C GLN A 127 -3.28 17.58 -7.96
N TYR A 128 -2.95 17.97 -9.17
CA TYR A 128 -1.69 18.59 -9.52
C TYR A 128 -1.66 20.09 -9.20
N GLU A 129 -0.48 20.69 -9.17
CA GLU A 129 -0.30 22.12 -8.86
C GLU A 129 -1.04 23.05 -9.82
N ASN A 130 -1.26 22.64 -11.06
CA ASN A 130 -2.04 23.38 -12.06
C ASN A 130 -3.57 23.29 -11.88
N GLY A 131 -4.03 22.59 -10.81
CA GLY A 131 -5.46 22.36 -10.52
C GLY A 131 -6.07 21.17 -11.25
N GLU A 132 -5.36 20.54 -12.19
CA GLU A 132 -5.81 19.34 -12.88
C GLU A 132 -6.00 18.19 -11.88
N THR A 133 -7.06 17.41 -12.02
CA THR A 133 -7.31 16.20 -11.24
C THR A 133 -7.20 14.95 -12.09
N GLU A 134 -6.66 13.88 -11.51
CA GLU A 134 -6.52 12.58 -12.16
C GLU A 134 -6.83 11.46 -11.15
N THR A 135 -7.47 10.38 -11.61
CA THR A 135 -7.58 9.15 -10.82
C THR A 135 -6.48 8.16 -11.24
N VAL A 136 -5.56 7.93 -10.31
CA VAL A 136 -4.43 7.02 -10.48
C VAL A 136 -4.84 5.61 -10.09
N ARG A 137 -4.73 4.66 -11.02
CA ARG A 137 -5.01 3.23 -10.78
C ARG A 137 -3.72 2.41 -10.80
N SER A 138 -3.78 1.14 -10.42
CA SER A 138 -2.66 0.21 -10.48
C SER A 138 -2.24 -0.07 -11.94
N GLY A 139 -0.94 -0.29 -12.17
CA GLY A 139 -0.37 -0.61 -13.47
C GLY A 139 0.88 0.23 -13.73
N GLU A 140 0.78 1.27 -14.53
CA GLU A 140 1.93 2.07 -14.99
C GLU A 140 2.33 3.21 -14.05
N VAL A 141 1.62 3.40 -12.93
CA VAL A 141 1.79 4.53 -12.03
C VAL A 141 2.14 4.08 -10.62
N SER A 142 3.11 4.75 -10.03
CA SER A 142 3.48 4.61 -8.62
C SER A 142 3.25 5.93 -7.89
N VAL A 143 2.69 5.86 -6.68
CA VAL A 143 2.52 7.02 -5.80
C VAL A 143 3.43 6.87 -4.59
N ARG A 144 4.15 7.92 -4.24
CA ARG A 144 5.05 7.97 -3.08
C ARG A 144 4.82 9.26 -2.30
N GLY A 145 4.87 9.20 -0.99
CA GLY A 145 4.95 10.37 -0.14
C GLY A 145 6.22 11.18 -0.43
N LEU A 146 6.17 12.51 -0.24
CA LEU A 146 7.30 13.41 -0.53
C LEU A 146 8.42 13.26 0.49
N TYR A 147 8.10 13.01 1.76
CA TYR A 147 9.04 13.03 2.90
C TYR A 147 9.04 11.72 3.67
N GLY A 148 9.12 10.59 2.98
CA GLY A 148 8.91 9.29 3.61
C GLY A 148 7.44 8.86 3.54
N TYR A 149 6.94 8.16 4.57
CA TYR A 149 5.56 7.66 4.56
C TYR A 149 4.62 8.51 5.41
N ILE A 150 5.13 9.14 6.45
CA ILE A 150 4.41 10.09 7.33
C ILE A 150 5.46 10.99 8.00
N GLU A 151 5.20 12.27 8.19
CA GLU A 151 5.85 13.14 9.17
C GLU A 151 5.27 12.87 10.55
#